data_620e6e659213ebeaef09d8a99ec62cab
#
_entry.id   620e6e659213ebeaef09d8a99ec62cab
#
_cell.length_a   1.000
_cell.length_b   1.000
_cell.length_c   1.000
_cell.angle_alpha   90.00
_cell.angle_beta   90.00
_cell.angle_gamma   90.00
#
_symmetry.space_group_name_H-M   'P 1'
#
loop_
_entity.id
_entity.type
_entity.pdbx_description
1 polymer ?
#
loop_
_entity_poly.entity_id
_entity_poly.type
_entity_poly.pdbx_seq_one_letter_code
_entity_poly.pdbx_strand_id
1 'polypeptide(L)'
;MIDFKKLVKAGVHFGHQRSRWNPKMAPYIWGYRDKIHLIDISRTAFQLEKSAKFLTEIASQGKQVLWVGTKKAAVGAITEAGTRLGDPSVINRWLGGTLTNFSQIKKSVTKYLHMKDIVEKSDSSRNTKKELNLMAKQQDKMGRVVEGIVPLKWPIGALVVVDVKCERAAVREAVAAGIPVVALVDTNCDPT
;
A
#
# COMPACT_ATOMS: atom_id res chain seq x y z
N MET A 1 -9.90 3.20 -22.03
CA MET A 1 -11.27 3.63 -21.63
C MET A 1 -11.77 2.66 -20.56
N ILE A 2 -12.16 3.18 -19.40
CA ILE A 2 -12.62 2.38 -18.27
C ILE A 2 -14.04 1.87 -18.53
N ASP A 3 -14.26 0.58 -18.30
CA ASP A 3 -15.57 -0.05 -18.49
C ASP A 3 -16.45 0.19 -17.24
N PHE A 4 -17.44 1.08 -17.39
CA PHE A 4 -18.40 1.40 -16.33
C PHE A 4 -19.18 0.17 -15.84
N LYS A 5 -19.50 -0.79 -16.71
CA LYS A 5 -20.22 -2.02 -16.34
C LYS A 5 -19.38 -2.85 -15.36
N LYS A 6 -18.06 -2.91 -15.56
CA LYS A 6 -17.15 -3.60 -14.64
C LYS A 6 -17.08 -2.92 -13.29
N LEU A 7 -17.04 -1.57 -13.24
CA LEU A 7 -17.05 -0.83 -11.99
C LEU A 7 -18.35 -1.06 -11.19
N VAL A 8 -19.50 -1.01 -11.86
CA VAL A 8 -20.80 -1.29 -11.24
C VAL A 8 -20.86 -2.72 -10.71
N LYS A 9 -20.44 -3.71 -11.53
CA LYS A 9 -20.42 -5.13 -11.14
C LYS A 9 -19.51 -5.40 -9.95
N ALA A 10 -18.38 -4.67 -9.85
CA ALA A 10 -17.46 -4.74 -8.72
C ALA A 10 -17.98 -4.02 -7.46
N GLY A 11 -19.13 -3.32 -7.53
CA GLY A 11 -19.69 -2.63 -6.38
C GLY A 11 -19.01 -1.32 -6.00
N VAL A 12 -18.21 -0.73 -6.89
CA VAL A 12 -17.43 0.49 -6.63
C VAL A 12 -18.31 1.69 -6.26
N HIS A 13 -19.57 1.67 -6.65
CA HIS A 13 -20.55 2.72 -6.35
C HIS A 13 -21.10 2.67 -4.92
N PHE A 14 -20.87 1.60 -4.16
CA PHE A 14 -21.32 1.53 -2.78
C PHE A 14 -20.30 2.16 -1.83
N GLY A 15 -20.74 3.18 -1.12
CA GLY A 15 -19.98 3.79 -0.02
C GLY A 15 -20.46 3.30 1.35
N HIS A 16 -20.13 4.05 2.39
CA HIS A 16 -20.53 3.77 3.77
C HIS A 16 -21.93 4.31 4.10
N GLN A 17 -22.44 3.90 5.25
CA GLN A 17 -23.67 4.42 5.82
C GLN A 17 -23.56 5.93 6.09
N ARG A 18 -24.70 6.64 5.99
CA ARG A 18 -24.80 8.09 6.22
C ARG A 18 -24.23 8.55 7.57
N SER A 19 -24.29 7.73 8.61
CA SER A 19 -23.73 8.04 9.93
C SER A 19 -22.19 8.05 9.99
N ARG A 20 -21.51 7.52 8.98
CA ARG A 20 -20.04 7.36 8.95
C ARG A 20 -19.35 8.14 7.85
N TRP A 21 -20.06 8.91 7.05
CA TRP A 21 -19.48 9.62 5.93
C TRP A 21 -18.71 10.88 6.37
N ASN A 22 -17.83 11.35 5.49
CA ASN A 22 -17.14 12.64 5.66
C ASN A 22 -17.84 13.70 4.79
N PRO A 23 -18.25 14.87 5.33
CA PRO A 23 -18.87 15.93 4.55
C PRO A 23 -18.04 16.42 3.36
N LYS A 24 -16.72 16.38 3.42
CA LYS A 24 -15.82 16.73 2.30
C LYS A 24 -15.98 15.81 1.09
N MET A 25 -16.57 14.63 1.27
CA MET A 25 -16.90 13.71 0.17
C MET A 25 -18.17 14.07 -0.59
N ALA A 26 -18.95 15.08 -0.14
CA ALA A 26 -20.19 15.49 -0.80
C ALA A 26 -20.08 15.68 -2.33
N PRO A 27 -19.00 16.27 -2.89
CA PRO A 27 -18.85 16.42 -4.34
C PRO A 27 -18.77 15.10 -5.12
N TYR A 28 -18.38 13.99 -4.46
CA TYR A 28 -18.17 12.68 -5.07
C TYR A 28 -19.35 11.72 -4.87
N ILE A 29 -20.37 12.15 -4.11
CA ILE A 29 -21.55 11.36 -3.81
C ILE A 29 -22.65 11.72 -4.81
N TRP A 30 -23.14 10.72 -5.54
CA TRP A 30 -24.28 10.88 -6.46
C TRP A 30 -25.62 10.94 -5.72
N GLY A 31 -25.76 10.18 -4.61
CA GLY A 31 -26.98 10.12 -3.83
C GLY A 31 -26.89 9.12 -2.68
N TYR A 32 -28.04 8.73 -2.14
CA TYR A 32 -28.10 7.66 -1.13
C TYR A 32 -29.30 6.75 -1.37
N ARG A 33 -29.14 5.49 -1.07
CA ARG A 33 -30.21 4.47 -1.11
C ARG A 33 -30.00 3.51 0.05
N ASP A 34 -31.10 3.11 0.70
CA ASP A 34 -31.08 2.14 1.81
C ASP A 34 -30.05 2.50 2.91
N LYS A 35 -29.99 3.79 3.27
CA LYS A 35 -29.06 4.37 4.25
C LYS A 35 -27.56 4.32 3.87
N ILE A 36 -27.24 3.92 2.64
CA ILE A 36 -25.87 3.85 2.10
C ILE A 36 -25.67 4.96 1.06
N HIS A 37 -24.54 5.64 1.11
CA HIS A 37 -24.16 6.60 0.07
C HIS A 37 -23.77 5.90 -1.22
N LEU A 38 -24.18 6.47 -2.34
CA LEU A 38 -23.78 6.02 -3.68
C LEU A 38 -22.73 6.99 -4.23
N ILE A 39 -21.59 6.45 -4.62
CA ILE A 39 -20.47 7.20 -5.20
C ILE A 39 -20.74 7.42 -6.69
N ASP A 40 -20.41 8.62 -7.19
CA ASP A 40 -20.48 8.94 -8.62
C ASP A 40 -19.41 8.18 -9.41
N ILE A 41 -19.85 7.19 -10.19
CA ILE A 41 -18.99 6.33 -11.00
C ILE A 41 -18.31 7.12 -12.12
N SER A 42 -18.97 8.13 -12.68
CA SER A 42 -18.40 8.95 -13.76
C SER A 42 -17.18 9.72 -13.26
N ARG A 43 -17.28 10.31 -12.07
CA ARG A 43 -16.14 10.96 -11.40
C ARG A 43 -15.06 9.97 -11.03
N THR A 44 -15.44 8.80 -10.51
CA THR A 44 -14.49 7.72 -10.18
C THR A 44 -13.71 7.29 -11.42
N ALA A 45 -14.37 7.06 -12.55
CA ALA A 45 -13.70 6.68 -13.79
C ALA A 45 -12.75 7.77 -14.30
N PHE A 46 -13.16 9.03 -14.25
CA PHE A 46 -12.30 10.16 -14.62
C PHE A 46 -11.04 10.25 -13.74
N GLN A 47 -11.21 10.15 -12.43
CA GLN A 47 -10.07 10.19 -11.49
C GLN A 47 -9.15 8.98 -11.67
N LEU A 48 -9.71 7.81 -11.95
CA LEU A 48 -8.93 6.60 -12.21
C LEU A 48 -8.08 6.74 -13.48
N GLU A 49 -8.63 7.28 -14.56
CA GLU A 49 -7.87 7.57 -15.79
C GLU A 49 -6.74 8.59 -15.55
N LYS A 50 -7.03 9.64 -14.79
CA LYS A 50 -6.03 10.65 -14.41
C LYS A 50 -4.90 10.03 -13.58
N SER A 51 -5.26 9.22 -12.59
CA SER A 51 -4.28 8.51 -11.74
C SER A 51 -3.43 7.52 -12.55
N ALA A 52 -4.06 6.78 -13.47
CA ALA A 52 -3.33 5.86 -14.35
C ALA A 52 -2.31 6.58 -15.23
N LYS A 53 -2.68 7.70 -15.85
CA LYS A 53 -1.76 8.53 -16.64
C LYS A 53 -0.59 9.01 -15.80
N PHE A 54 -0.86 9.54 -14.61
CA PHE A 54 0.17 10.00 -13.67
C PHE A 54 1.14 8.88 -13.29
N LEU A 55 0.63 7.69 -12.95
CA LEU A 55 1.49 6.55 -12.60
C LEU A 55 2.30 6.06 -13.82
N THR A 56 1.74 6.14 -15.02
CA THR A 56 2.47 5.83 -16.27
C THR A 56 3.64 6.80 -16.49
N GLU A 57 3.44 8.10 -16.23
CA GLU A 57 4.51 9.09 -16.30
C GLU A 57 5.63 8.82 -15.29
N ILE A 58 5.28 8.46 -14.05
CA ILE A 58 6.24 8.07 -13.01
C ILE A 58 7.05 6.84 -13.45
N ALA A 59 6.36 5.82 -13.97
CA ALA A 59 7.01 4.60 -14.46
C ALA A 59 7.93 4.86 -15.66
N SER A 60 7.52 5.76 -16.59
CA SER A 60 8.35 6.15 -17.73
C SER A 60 9.65 6.86 -17.34
N GLN A 61 9.66 7.51 -16.16
CA GLN A 61 10.86 8.10 -15.56
C GLN A 61 11.75 7.08 -14.84
N GLY A 62 11.40 5.80 -14.85
CA GLY A 62 12.13 4.74 -14.16
C GLY A 62 12.03 4.80 -12.63
N LYS A 63 11.08 5.57 -12.08
CA LYS A 63 10.86 5.68 -10.63
C LYS A 63 9.93 4.58 -10.15
N GLN A 64 10.22 4.04 -8.96
CA GLN A 64 9.36 3.03 -8.33
C GLN A 64 8.11 3.65 -7.72
N VAL A 65 7.05 2.86 -7.69
CA VAL A 65 5.80 3.16 -6.97
C VAL A 65 5.72 2.26 -5.74
N LEU A 66 5.47 2.85 -4.57
CA LEU A 66 5.26 2.08 -3.34
C LEU A 66 3.76 1.80 -3.15
N TRP A 67 3.40 0.53 -3.14
CA TRP A 67 2.01 0.08 -3.01
C TRP A 67 1.69 -0.25 -1.56
N VAL A 68 0.65 0.37 -0.99
CA VAL A 68 0.29 0.22 0.43
C VAL A 68 -1.19 -0.13 0.58
N GLY A 69 -1.46 -1.22 1.27
CA GLY A 69 -2.82 -1.62 1.60
C GLY A 69 -2.84 -2.77 2.58
N THR A 70 -3.02 -2.44 3.87
CA THR A 70 -3.04 -3.43 4.96
C THR A 70 -4.44 -4.03 5.19
N LYS A 71 -5.46 -3.45 4.55
CA LYS A 71 -6.84 -3.94 4.65
C LYS A 71 -6.97 -5.31 4.00
N LYS A 72 -7.58 -6.27 4.68
CA LYS A 72 -7.72 -7.67 4.20
C LYS A 72 -8.22 -7.77 2.74
N ALA A 73 -9.14 -6.89 2.34
CA ALA A 73 -9.64 -6.85 0.97
C ALA A 73 -8.63 -6.31 -0.06
N ALA A 74 -7.64 -5.52 0.37
CA ALA A 74 -6.63 -4.91 -0.50
C ALA A 74 -5.41 -5.80 -0.70
N VAL A 75 -5.10 -6.68 0.25
CA VAL A 75 -3.86 -7.50 0.28
C VAL A 75 -3.63 -8.22 -1.04
N GLY A 76 -4.65 -8.90 -1.59
CA GLY A 76 -4.49 -9.64 -2.84
C GLY A 76 -4.12 -8.76 -4.02
N ALA A 77 -4.83 -7.64 -4.20
CA ALA A 77 -4.59 -6.71 -5.30
C ALA A 77 -3.22 -6.00 -5.17
N ILE A 78 -2.83 -5.60 -3.96
CA ILE A 78 -1.54 -4.97 -3.69
C ILE A 78 -0.38 -5.95 -3.92
N THR A 79 -0.51 -7.20 -3.47
CA THR A 79 0.50 -8.24 -3.72
C THR A 79 0.64 -8.52 -5.21
N GLU A 80 -0.46 -8.64 -5.94
CA GLU A 80 -0.43 -8.84 -7.39
C GLU A 80 0.26 -7.67 -8.10
N ALA A 81 -0.09 -6.43 -7.75
CA ALA A 81 0.52 -5.24 -8.34
C ALA A 81 2.04 -5.20 -8.08
N GLY A 82 2.47 -5.39 -6.82
CA GLY A 82 3.89 -5.41 -6.47
C GLY A 82 4.66 -6.50 -7.21
N THR A 83 4.12 -7.72 -7.29
CA THR A 83 4.77 -8.84 -7.96
C THR A 83 4.87 -8.62 -9.47
N ARG A 84 3.79 -8.17 -10.12
CA ARG A 84 3.76 -7.97 -11.59
C ARG A 84 4.66 -6.82 -12.05
N LEU A 85 4.78 -5.77 -11.25
CA LEU A 85 5.57 -4.58 -11.60
C LEU A 85 7.00 -4.64 -11.04
N GLY A 86 7.30 -5.57 -10.15
CA GLY A 86 8.59 -5.59 -9.43
C GLY A 86 8.74 -4.42 -8.45
N ASP A 87 7.63 -3.83 -8.04
CA ASP A 87 7.57 -2.68 -7.15
C ASP A 87 7.45 -3.10 -5.67
N PRO A 88 7.92 -2.27 -4.74
CA PRO A 88 7.75 -2.53 -3.31
C PRO A 88 6.29 -2.44 -2.89
N SER A 89 5.89 -3.31 -1.94
CA SER A 89 4.53 -3.37 -1.43
C SER A 89 4.46 -3.58 0.08
N VAL A 90 3.51 -2.93 0.73
CA VAL A 90 3.23 -3.07 2.17
C VAL A 90 1.81 -3.60 2.36
N ILE A 91 1.70 -4.85 2.80
CA ILE A 91 0.43 -5.58 2.93
C ILE A 91 0.03 -5.89 4.37
N ASN A 92 0.98 -5.90 5.31
CA ASN A 92 0.69 -6.27 6.69
C ASN A 92 0.64 -5.06 7.61
N ARG A 93 1.74 -4.34 7.76
CA ARG A 93 1.83 -3.19 8.65
C ARG A 93 2.83 -2.17 8.11
N TRP A 94 2.43 -0.90 8.09
CA TRP A 94 3.36 0.19 7.84
C TRP A 94 4.39 0.31 8.96
N LEU A 95 5.66 0.37 8.60
CA LEU A 95 6.74 0.69 9.52
C LEU A 95 6.90 2.20 9.59
N GLY A 96 6.77 2.79 10.78
CA GLY A 96 7.06 4.20 10.97
C GLY A 96 8.49 4.52 10.56
N GLY A 97 8.68 5.58 9.77
CA GLY A 97 9.97 5.96 9.22
C GLY A 97 10.32 5.36 7.86
N THR A 98 9.41 4.61 7.24
CA THR A 98 9.67 4.01 5.92
C THR A 98 10.06 5.05 4.88
N LEU A 99 9.45 6.23 4.89
CA LEU A 99 9.77 7.33 3.98
C LEU A 99 10.64 8.40 4.65
N THR A 100 10.43 8.69 5.92
CA THR A 100 11.14 9.78 6.63
C THR A 100 12.48 9.35 7.23
N ASN A 101 12.67 8.06 7.51
CA ASN A 101 13.92 7.50 8.05
C ASN A 101 14.35 6.23 7.29
N PHE A 102 14.43 6.36 5.97
CA PHE A 102 14.76 5.24 5.09
C PHE A 102 16.09 4.55 5.44
N SER A 103 17.07 5.28 5.93
CA SER A 103 18.38 4.71 6.34
C SER A 103 18.23 3.62 7.42
N GLN A 104 17.36 3.84 8.40
CA GLN A 104 17.09 2.86 9.46
C GLN A 104 16.29 1.66 8.95
N ILE A 105 15.34 1.90 8.04
CA ILE A 105 14.58 0.84 7.37
C ILE A 105 15.55 -0.04 6.56
N LYS A 106 16.47 0.55 5.82
CA LYS A 106 17.50 -0.20 5.06
C LYS A 106 18.34 -1.11 5.96
N LYS A 107 18.72 -0.64 7.16
CA LYS A 107 19.41 -1.50 8.15
C LYS A 107 18.56 -2.68 8.58
N SER A 108 17.25 -2.47 8.77
CA SER A 108 16.31 -3.54 9.11
C SER A 108 16.14 -4.55 7.98
N VAL A 109 16.09 -4.09 6.73
CA VAL A 109 16.10 -4.96 5.53
C VAL A 109 17.37 -5.78 5.45
N THR A 110 18.55 -5.16 5.62
CA THR A 110 19.85 -5.86 5.61
C THR A 110 19.90 -6.92 6.71
N LYS A 111 19.44 -6.59 7.91
CA LYS A 111 19.37 -7.55 9.03
C LYS A 111 18.46 -8.74 8.70
N TYR A 112 17.31 -8.49 8.10
CA TYR A 112 16.38 -9.53 7.66
C TYR A 112 17.03 -10.46 6.64
N LEU A 113 17.65 -9.90 5.59
CA LEU A 113 18.32 -10.67 4.54
C LEU A 113 19.49 -11.50 5.09
N HIS A 114 20.28 -10.95 6.02
CA HIS A 114 21.36 -11.67 6.67
C HIS A 114 20.84 -12.85 7.51
N MET A 115 19.75 -12.65 8.28
CA MET A 115 19.13 -13.75 9.03
C MET A 115 18.56 -14.83 8.11
N LYS A 116 17.97 -14.43 6.98
CA LYS A 116 17.45 -15.35 5.96
C LYS A 116 18.56 -16.21 5.39
N ASP A 117 19.69 -15.62 5.03
CA ASP A 117 20.86 -16.32 4.49
C ASP A 117 21.44 -17.35 5.49
N ILE A 118 21.54 -16.99 6.79
CA ILE A 118 21.99 -17.91 7.84
C ILE A 118 21.04 -19.10 8.01
N VAL A 119 19.73 -18.83 8.06
CA VAL A 119 18.72 -19.88 8.25
C VAL A 119 18.67 -20.81 7.02
N GLU A 120 18.75 -20.28 5.80
CA GLU A 120 18.74 -21.06 4.56
C GLU A 120 20.00 -21.93 4.40
N LYS A 121 21.16 -21.42 4.75
CA LYS A 121 22.43 -22.17 4.67
C LYS A 121 22.56 -23.23 5.76
N SER A 122 21.70 -23.19 6.80
CA SER A 122 21.68 -24.16 7.92
C SER A 122 23.08 -24.52 8.44
N ASP A 123 23.95 -23.50 8.59
CA ASP A 123 25.36 -23.74 8.93
C ASP A 123 25.46 -24.17 10.40
N SER A 124 25.26 -25.48 10.59
CA SER A 124 25.35 -26.17 11.90
C SER A 124 26.74 -26.14 12.50
N SER A 125 27.76 -25.68 11.75
CA SER A 125 29.11 -25.54 12.23
C SER A 125 29.32 -24.34 13.15
N ARG A 126 28.45 -23.30 13.05
CA ARG A 126 28.59 -22.05 13.81
C ARG A 126 27.47 -21.79 14.81
N ASN A 127 26.30 -22.39 14.61
CA ASN A 127 25.10 -22.11 15.42
C ASN A 127 24.47 -23.40 15.95
N THR A 128 24.02 -23.39 17.20
CA THR A 128 23.27 -24.50 17.78
C THR A 128 21.87 -24.57 17.18
N LYS A 129 21.23 -25.76 17.19
CA LYS A 129 19.84 -25.94 16.74
C LYS A 129 18.87 -24.98 17.43
N LYS A 130 19.09 -24.64 18.69
CA LYS A 130 18.26 -23.71 19.47
C LYS A 130 18.39 -22.29 18.94
N GLU A 131 19.60 -21.85 18.60
CA GLU A 131 19.86 -20.52 18.02
C GLU A 131 19.26 -20.40 16.63
N LEU A 132 19.43 -21.41 15.77
CA LEU A 132 18.82 -21.44 14.45
C LEU A 132 17.28 -21.34 14.52
N ASN A 133 16.64 -22.07 15.42
CA ASN A 133 15.19 -21.98 15.63
C ASN A 133 14.76 -20.59 16.13
N LEU A 134 15.55 -19.94 16.98
CA LEU A 134 15.26 -18.59 17.45
C LEU A 134 15.40 -17.57 16.31
N MET A 135 16.47 -17.69 15.50
CA MET A 135 16.68 -16.85 14.32
C MET A 135 15.56 -17.02 13.29
N ALA A 136 15.13 -18.26 13.01
CA ALA A 136 14.01 -18.53 12.10
C ALA A 136 12.73 -17.85 12.57
N LYS A 137 12.38 -17.93 13.85
CA LYS A 137 11.22 -17.23 14.42
C LYS A 137 11.33 -15.70 14.31
N GLN A 138 12.53 -15.15 14.50
CA GLN A 138 12.76 -13.71 14.34
C GLN A 138 12.68 -13.29 12.87
N GLN A 139 13.24 -14.08 11.97
CA GLN A 139 13.17 -13.89 10.52
C GLN A 139 11.72 -13.87 10.06
N ASP A 140 10.90 -14.86 10.43
CA ASP A 140 9.47 -14.93 10.09
C ASP A 140 8.71 -13.68 10.58
N LYS A 141 8.98 -13.26 11.82
CA LYS A 141 8.34 -12.07 12.39
C LYS A 141 8.74 -10.79 11.65
N MET A 142 10.01 -10.65 11.27
CA MET A 142 10.48 -9.51 10.50
C MET A 142 10.02 -9.58 9.05
N GLY A 143 10.06 -10.76 8.43
CA GLY A 143 9.66 -10.99 7.04
C GLY A 143 8.26 -10.50 6.75
N ARG A 144 7.30 -10.79 7.64
CA ARG A 144 5.92 -10.32 7.50
C ARG A 144 5.78 -8.81 7.27
N VAL A 145 6.75 -8.02 7.71
CA VAL A 145 6.67 -6.56 7.65
C VAL A 145 7.67 -5.96 6.67
N VAL A 146 8.83 -6.61 6.50
CA VAL A 146 9.98 -6.06 5.76
C VAL A 146 10.09 -6.64 4.35
N GLU A 147 9.60 -7.86 4.11
CA GLU A 147 9.80 -8.58 2.85
C GLU A 147 9.29 -7.80 1.63
N GLY A 148 8.10 -7.21 1.72
CA GLY A 148 7.52 -6.45 0.62
C GLY A 148 8.26 -5.13 0.30
N ILE A 149 9.09 -4.63 1.21
CA ILE A 149 9.90 -3.43 1.00
C ILE A 149 11.38 -3.71 0.69
N VAL A 150 11.77 -4.99 0.57
CA VAL A 150 13.13 -5.36 0.16
C VAL A 150 13.55 -4.71 -1.18
N PRO A 151 12.70 -4.69 -2.23
CA PRO A 151 13.04 -4.06 -3.50
C PRO A 151 13.01 -2.52 -3.48
N LEU A 152 12.67 -1.89 -2.34
CA LEU A 152 12.50 -0.45 -2.23
C LEU A 152 13.83 0.29 -2.47
N LYS A 153 13.81 1.19 -3.47
CA LYS A 153 14.92 2.07 -3.82
C LYS A 153 14.49 3.53 -3.68
N TRP A 154 15.40 4.36 -3.23
CA TRP A 154 15.19 5.79 -3.14
C TRP A 154 15.79 6.51 -4.36
N PRO A 155 15.16 7.56 -4.93
CA PRO A 155 13.89 8.17 -4.55
C PRO A 155 12.65 7.43 -5.09
N ILE A 156 11.55 7.48 -4.32
CA ILE A 156 10.25 6.92 -4.71
C ILE A 156 9.51 7.95 -5.56
N GLY A 157 8.89 7.50 -6.65
CA GLY A 157 8.14 8.36 -7.56
C GLY A 157 6.74 8.71 -7.07
N ALA A 158 6.05 7.74 -6.49
CA ALA A 158 4.71 7.92 -5.93
C ALA A 158 4.38 6.86 -4.87
N LEU A 159 3.44 7.19 -3.99
CA LEU A 159 2.82 6.27 -3.04
C LEU A 159 1.39 5.97 -3.50
N VAL A 160 1.03 4.69 -3.67
CA VAL A 160 -0.35 4.26 -3.91
C VAL A 160 -0.92 3.65 -2.65
N VAL A 161 -2.06 4.17 -2.18
CA VAL A 161 -2.66 3.79 -0.89
C VAL A 161 -4.09 3.31 -1.09
N VAL A 162 -4.43 2.18 -0.46
CA VAL A 162 -5.81 1.70 -0.38
C VAL A 162 -6.36 1.98 1.01
N ASP A 163 -7.36 2.87 1.10
CA ASP A 163 -7.99 3.36 2.32
C ASP A 163 -7.08 4.27 3.18
N VAL A 164 -7.12 5.56 2.87
CA VAL A 164 -6.38 6.63 3.57
C VAL A 164 -6.59 6.63 5.08
N LYS A 165 -7.78 6.21 5.55
CA LYS A 165 -8.11 6.19 6.98
C LYS A 165 -7.31 5.13 7.73
N CYS A 166 -7.06 3.99 7.10
CA CYS A 166 -6.23 2.93 7.67
C CYS A 166 -4.75 3.28 7.60
N GLU A 167 -4.32 3.89 6.49
CA GLU A 167 -2.90 4.12 6.17
C GLU A 167 -2.43 5.56 6.47
N ARG A 168 -3.00 6.19 7.50
CA ARG A 168 -2.69 7.58 7.88
C ARG A 168 -1.20 7.85 8.10
N ALA A 169 -0.48 6.88 8.64
CA ALA A 169 0.96 7.02 8.90
C ALA A 169 1.74 7.12 7.59
N ALA A 170 1.42 6.27 6.61
CA ALA A 170 2.05 6.26 5.29
C ALA A 170 1.81 7.59 4.56
N VAL A 171 0.56 8.07 4.57
CA VAL A 171 0.19 9.34 3.93
C VAL A 171 0.93 10.52 4.57
N ARG A 172 0.97 10.59 5.90
CA ARG A 172 1.69 11.67 6.62
C ARG A 172 3.18 11.68 6.29
N GLU A 173 3.81 10.51 6.24
CA GLU A 173 5.23 10.42 5.88
C GLU A 173 5.47 10.80 4.42
N ALA A 174 4.57 10.41 3.49
CA ALA A 174 4.67 10.79 2.09
C ALA A 174 4.57 12.31 1.91
N VAL A 175 3.60 12.95 2.57
CA VAL A 175 3.46 14.41 2.57
C VAL A 175 4.71 15.09 3.14
N ALA A 176 5.23 14.60 4.28
CA ALA A 176 6.45 15.14 4.89
C ALA A 176 7.70 14.98 4.01
N ALA A 177 7.74 13.90 3.20
CA ALA A 177 8.82 13.62 2.26
C ALA A 177 8.61 14.25 0.87
N GLY A 178 7.51 14.97 0.64
CA GLY A 178 7.18 15.57 -0.66
C GLY A 178 6.87 14.54 -1.76
N ILE A 179 6.44 13.33 -1.40
CA ILE A 179 6.12 12.25 -2.33
C ILE A 179 4.65 12.35 -2.72
N PRO A 180 4.31 12.36 -4.03
CA PRO A 180 2.93 12.35 -4.48
C PRO A 180 2.17 11.11 -4.01
N VAL A 181 0.91 11.30 -3.60
CA VAL A 181 0.05 10.22 -3.13
C VAL A 181 -1.12 10.02 -4.09
N VAL A 182 -1.30 8.78 -4.52
CA VAL A 182 -2.50 8.33 -5.23
C VAL A 182 -3.27 7.41 -4.29
N ALA A 183 -4.51 7.79 -3.96
CA ALA A 183 -5.28 7.06 -2.95
C ALA A 183 -6.62 6.56 -3.46
N LEU A 184 -6.96 5.31 -3.08
CA LEU A 184 -8.33 4.83 -3.17
C LEU A 184 -9.09 5.30 -1.92
N VAL A 185 -10.08 6.17 -2.14
CA VAL A 185 -10.79 6.89 -1.07
C VAL A 185 -12.25 6.45 -1.04
N ASP A 186 -12.75 6.11 0.16
CA ASP A 186 -14.16 5.81 0.39
C ASP A 186 -14.88 7.00 1.05
N THR A 187 -16.19 6.96 1.12
CA THR A 187 -17.04 8.04 1.63
C THR A 187 -16.79 8.44 3.08
N ASN A 188 -16.08 7.64 3.86
CA ASN A 188 -15.70 7.91 5.26
C ASN A 188 -14.33 8.56 5.44
N CYS A 189 -13.64 8.85 4.34
CA CYS A 189 -12.29 9.43 4.33
C CYS A 189 -12.31 10.93 4.01
N ASP A 190 -11.21 11.60 4.29
CA ASP A 190 -10.95 12.97 3.83
C ASP A 190 -10.27 12.89 2.45
N PRO A 191 -10.84 13.49 1.40
CA PRO A 191 -10.26 13.45 0.06
C PRO A 191 -9.19 14.54 -0.18
N THR A 192 -8.94 15.44 0.80
CA THR A 192 -8.00 16.57 0.68
C THR A 192 -6.71 16.34 1.45
#